data_b0e9e8303c815e1a2ea7852c26f3a5f0
#
_entry.id   b0e9e8303c815e1a2ea7852c26f3a5f0
#
_cell.length_a   1.000
_cell.length_b   1.000
_cell.length_c   1.000
_cell.angle_alpha   90.00
_cell.angle_beta   90.00
_cell.angle_gamma   90.00
#
_symmetry.space_group_name_H-M   'P 1'
#
loop_
_entity.id
_entity.type
_entity.pdbx_description
1 polymer ?
#
loop_
_entity_poly.entity_id
_entity_poly.type
_entity_poly.pdbx_seq_one_letter_code
_entity_poly.pdbx_strand_id
1 'polypeptide(L)'
;MNYVEEVRQELKKHIKVNDRLLNLYALLVLTKGKNVTFKDVHDAWALDQNKTFPEHWSIVPFNQLKHEVMMKDKKYVDVIKKVAIKFNKGGSNE
;
A
#
# COMPACT_ATOMS: atom_id res chain seq x y z
N MET A 1 -11.12 -5.95 18.70
CA MET A 1 -10.07 -5.55 17.75
C MET A 1 -10.40 -4.16 17.21
N ASN A 2 -9.42 -3.27 17.18
CA ASN A 2 -9.68 -1.91 16.70
C ASN A 2 -9.66 -1.87 15.17
N TYR A 3 -10.11 -0.73 14.62
CA TYR A 3 -10.26 -0.60 13.17
C TYR A 3 -8.94 -0.68 12.41
N VAL A 4 -7.85 -0.23 13.01
CA VAL A 4 -6.53 -0.31 12.38
C VAL A 4 -6.12 -1.77 12.23
N GLU A 5 -6.32 -2.56 13.28
CA GLU A 5 -5.98 -3.98 13.24
C GLU A 5 -6.88 -4.74 12.28
N GLU A 6 -8.14 -4.34 12.15
CA GLU A 6 -9.04 -4.95 11.18
C GLU A 6 -8.56 -4.75 9.75
N VAL A 7 -8.09 -3.54 9.45
CA VAL A 7 -7.53 -3.25 8.13
C VAL A 7 -6.26 -4.09 7.89
N ARG A 8 -5.38 -4.16 8.89
CA ARG A 8 -4.15 -4.95 8.78
C ARG A 8 -4.46 -6.42 8.52
N GLN A 9 -5.41 -6.99 9.26
CA GLN A 9 -5.76 -8.40 9.10
C GLN A 9 -6.38 -8.67 7.74
N GLU A 10 -7.18 -7.75 7.23
CA GLU A 10 -7.75 -7.92 5.90
C GLU A 10 -6.67 -7.88 4.82
N LEU A 11 -5.70 -6.96 4.95
CA LEU A 11 -4.57 -6.91 4.03
C LEU A 11 -3.78 -8.24 4.05
N LYS A 12 -3.56 -8.80 5.24
CA LYS A 12 -2.81 -10.05 5.38
C LYS A 12 -3.45 -11.22 4.65
N LYS A 13 -4.73 -11.16 4.39
CA LYS A 13 -5.42 -12.21 3.63
C LYS A 13 -5.00 -12.22 2.16
N HIS A 14 -4.48 -11.13 1.67
CA HIS A 14 -4.21 -10.95 0.25
C HIS A 14 -2.74 -10.78 -0.09
N ILE A 15 -1.93 -10.30 0.85
CA ILE A 15 -0.51 -10.02 0.58
C ILE A 15 0.36 -10.50 1.74
N LYS A 16 1.63 -10.76 1.42
CA LYS A 16 2.65 -11.11 2.40
C LYS A 16 3.76 -10.09 2.35
N VAL A 17 3.82 -9.24 3.37
CA VAL A 17 4.86 -8.23 3.50
C VAL A 17 5.27 -8.13 4.96
N ASN A 18 6.40 -7.50 5.25
CA ASN A 18 6.82 -7.31 6.63
C ASN A 18 5.87 -6.34 7.35
N ASP A 19 5.96 -6.32 8.68
CA ASP A 19 5.05 -5.52 9.52
C ASP A 19 5.13 -4.03 9.21
N ARG A 20 6.33 -3.51 8.95
CA ARG A 20 6.48 -2.07 8.66
C ARG A 20 5.74 -1.70 7.39
N LEU A 21 5.94 -2.50 6.34
CA LEU A 21 5.29 -2.23 5.06
C LEU A 21 3.77 -2.44 5.16
N LEU A 22 3.35 -3.44 5.93
CA LEU A 22 1.94 -3.66 6.19
C LEU A 22 1.29 -2.43 6.83
N ASN A 23 1.98 -1.81 7.79
CA ASN A 23 1.48 -0.59 8.41
C ASN A 23 1.37 0.56 7.41
N LEU A 24 2.35 0.68 6.51
CA LEU A 24 2.31 1.72 5.49
C LEU A 24 1.16 1.50 4.51
N TYR A 25 0.92 0.26 4.12
CA TYR A 25 -0.21 -0.06 3.25
C TYR A 25 -1.54 0.15 3.95
N ALA A 26 -1.61 -0.18 5.24
CA ALA A 26 -2.81 0.11 6.03
C ALA A 26 -3.07 1.61 6.10
N LEU A 27 -2.01 2.41 6.23
CA LEU A 27 -2.14 3.86 6.18
C LEU A 27 -2.72 4.31 4.84
N LEU A 28 -2.28 3.71 3.74
CA LEU A 28 -2.82 4.04 2.42
C LEU A 28 -4.29 3.68 2.30
N VAL A 29 -4.71 2.55 2.89
CA VAL A 29 -6.14 2.20 2.92
C VAL A 29 -6.93 3.30 3.61
N LEU A 30 -6.42 3.78 4.74
CA LEU A 30 -7.14 4.75 5.56
C LEU A 30 -7.12 6.17 5.00
N THR A 31 -6.04 6.55 4.31
CA THR A 31 -5.87 7.92 3.85
C THR A 31 -6.23 8.12 2.38
N LYS A 32 -5.87 7.17 1.53
CA LYS A 32 -6.13 7.27 0.09
C LYS A 32 -7.33 6.43 -0.34
N GLY A 33 -7.52 5.30 0.31
CA GLY A 33 -8.63 4.42 -0.01
C GLY A 33 -8.61 3.99 -1.46
N LYS A 34 -9.76 4.10 -2.11
CA LYS A 34 -9.88 3.71 -3.51
C LYS A 34 -9.13 4.64 -4.47
N ASN A 35 -8.64 5.77 -3.97
CA ASN A 35 -7.88 6.73 -4.78
C ASN A 35 -6.37 6.48 -4.72
N VAL A 36 -5.95 5.39 -4.11
CA VAL A 36 -4.52 5.02 -4.05
C VAL A 36 -3.97 4.87 -5.47
N THR A 37 -2.74 5.32 -5.65
CA THR A 37 -2.07 5.27 -6.95
C THR A 37 -0.83 4.40 -6.89
N PHE A 38 -0.29 4.09 -8.07
CA PHE A 38 1.00 3.38 -8.15
C PHE A 38 2.10 4.17 -7.44
N LYS A 39 2.06 5.51 -7.57
CA LYS A 39 3.04 6.37 -6.89
C LYS A 39 2.96 6.21 -5.38
N ASP A 40 1.73 6.18 -4.84
CA ASP A 40 1.55 6.02 -3.39
C ASP A 40 2.16 4.71 -2.90
N VAL A 41 1.92 3.62 -3.63
CA VAL A 41 2.45 2.32 -3.26
C VAL A 41 3.97 2.29 -3.39
N HIS A 42 4.51 2.86 -4.46
CA HIS A 42 5.96 2.94 -4.62
C HIS A 42 6.61 3.73 -3.48
N ASP A 43 6.04 4.86 -3.13
CA ASP A 43 6.60 5.70 -2.07
C ASP A 43 6.57 4.98 -0.73
N ALA A 44 5.51 4.23 -0.45
CA ALA A 44 5.43 3.43 0.78
C ALA A 44 6.51 2.34 0.80
N TRP A 45 6.67 1.64 -0.32
CA TRP A 45 7.71 0.61 -0.45
C TRP A 45 9.11 1.23 -0.30
N ALA A 46 9.36 2.34 -0.96
CA ALA A 46 10.66 3.00 -0.90
C ALA A 46 10.99 3.47 0.52
N LEU A 47 9.99 3.99 1.23
CA LEU A 47 10.17 4.42 2.61
C LEU A 47 10.57 3.24 3.50
N ASP A 48 9.90 2.10 3.35
CA ASP A 48 10.24 0.90 4.11
C ASP A 48 11.64 0.40 3.75
N GLN A 49 11.93 0.32 2.46
CA GLN A 49 13.19 -0.23 1.96
C GLN A 49 14.37 0.65 2.35
N ASN A 50 14.18 1.95 2.38
CA ASN A 50 15.22 2.89 2.74
C ASN A 50 15.78 2.63 4.15
N LYS A 51 14.96 2.09 5.03
CA LYS A 51 15.39 1.80 6.40
C LYS A 51 16.43 0.69 6.45
N THR A 52 16.26 -0.33 5.60
CA THR A 52 17.11 -1.52 5.63
C THR A 52 18.11 -1.59 4.49
N PHE A 53 17.78 -0.98 3.37
CA PHE A 53 18.62 -1.06 2.17
C PHE A 53 18.53 0.22 1.34
N PRO A 54 19.07 1.33 1.86
CA PRO A 54 18.90 2.65 1.23
C PRO A 54 19.54 2.77 -0.16
N GLU A 55 20.43 1.83 -0.52
CA GLU A 55 21.12 1.88 -1.81
C GLU A 55 20.40 1.06 -2.88
N HIS A 56 19.21 0.54 -2.58
CA HIS A 56 18.46 -0.23 -3.56
C HIS A 56 18.19 0.63 -4.79
N TRP A 57 18.45 0.07 -5.97
CA TRP A 57 18.38 0.82 -7.23
C TRP A 57 16.98 1.34 -7.56
N SER A 58 15.94 0.75 -6.99
CA SER A 58 14.57 1.18 -7.25
C SER A 58 14.07 2.25 -6.29
N ILE A 59 14.90 2.71 -5.33
CA ILE A 59 14.53 3.85 -4.49
C ILE A 59 14.82 5.13 -5.26
N VAL A 60 13.94 5.41 -6.21
CA VAL A 60 14.00 6.61 -7.05
C VAL A 60 12.58 7.16 -7.15
N PRO A 61 12.42 8.44 -7.49
CA PRO A 61 11.09 9.00 -7.68
C PRO A 61 10.28 8.17 -8.67
N PHE A 62 8.99 8.06 -8.41
CA PHE A 62 8.10 7.21 -9.19
C PHE A 62 8.21 7.48 -10.70
N ASN A 63 8.32 8.74 -11.10
CA ASN A 63 8.37 9.10 -12.52
C ASN A 63 9.68 8.69 -13.21
N GLN A 64 10.65 8.16 -12.45
CA GLN A 64 11.90 7.66 -13.01
C GLN A 64 11.92 6.13 -13.12
N LEU A 65 10.84 5.46 -12.69
CA LEU A 65 10.76 4.01 -12.78
C LEU A 65 10.43 3.57 -14.20
N LYS A 66 11.01 2.46 -14.61
CA LYS A 66 10.61 1.80 -15.85
C LYS A 66 9.21 1.23 -15.68
N HIS A 67 8.45 1.21 -16.76
CA HIS A 67 7.06 0.75 -16.74
C HIS A 67 6.93 -0.66 -16.14
N GLU A 68 7.79 -1.60 -16.52
CA GLU A 68 7.71 -2.96 -16.02
C GLU A 68 7.96 -3.06 -14.51
N VAL A 69 8.80 -2.16 -13.96
CA VAL A 69 9.04 -2.11 -12.52
C VAL A 69 7.82 -1.53 -11.82
N MET A 70 7.29 -0.46 -12.39
CA MET A 70 6.08 0.21 -11.89
C MET A 70 4.91 -0.77 -11.83
N MET A 71 4.76 -1.64 -12.83
CA MET A 71 3.65 -2.58 -12.90
C MET A 71 3.72 -3.68 -11.84
N LYS A 72 4.88 -3.89 -11.23
CA LYS A 72 5.00 -4.84 -10.11
C LYS A 72 4.16 -4.40 -8.92
N ASP A 73 3.84 -3.13 -8.82
CA ASP A 73 3.03 -2.60 -7.73
C ASP A 73 1.53 -2.75 -7.96
N LYS A 74 1.12 -3.17 -9.16
CA LYS A 74 -0.30 -3.29 -9.49
C LYS A 74 -1.05 -4.17 -8.50
N LYS A 75 -0.47 -5.29 -8.12
CA LYS A 75 -1.06 -6.20 -7.15
C LYS A 75 -1.40 -5.49 -5.84
N TYR A 76 -0.49 -4.67 -5.36
CA TYR A 76 -0.67 -3.96 -4.09
C TYR A 76 -1.67 -2.83 -4.22
N VAL A 77 -1.64 -2.11 -5.34
CA VAL A 77 -2.64 -1.07 -5.62
C VAL A 77 -4.03 -1.69 -5.61
N ASP A 78 -4.20 -2.81 -6.31
CA ASP A 78 -5.50 -3.46 -6.42
C ASP A 78 -5.99 -3.96 -5.06
N VAL A 79 -5.10 -4.53 -4.25
CA VAL A 79 -5.46 -5.02 -2.91
C VAL A 79 -5.86 -3.88 -1.99
N ILE A 80 -5.10 -2.78 -2.00
CA ILE A 80 -5.42 -1.63 -1.16
C ILE A 80 -6.79 -1.06 -1.52
N LYS A 81 -7.09 -0.95 -2.81
CA LYS A 81 -8.41 -0.48 -3.27
C LYS A 81 -9.52 -1.42 -2.80
N LYS A 82 -9.29 -2.73 -2.93
CA LYS A 82 -10.27 -3.73 -2.53
C LYS A 82 -10.57 -3.66 -1.04
N VAL A 83 -9.53 -3.57 -0.23
CA VAL A 83 -9.70 -3.48 1.23
C VAL A 83 -10.38 -2.17 1.60
N ALA A 84 -10.01 -1.07 0.95
CA ALA A 84 -10.64 0.23 1.21
C ALA A 84 -12.13 0.20 0.91
N ILE A 85 -12.52 -0.41 -0.20
CA ILE A 85 -13.93 -0.52 -0.55
C ILE A 85 -14.68 -1.31 0.51
N LYS A 86 -14.10 -2.39 1.00
CA LYS A 86 -14.72 -3.20 2.04
C LYS A 86 -14.98 -2.40 3.31
N PHE A 87 -14.00 -1.61 3.75
CA PHE A 87 -14.11 -0.87 5.01
C PHE A 87 -14.89 0.44 4.87
N ASN A 88 -14.90 1.03 3.67
CA ASN A 88 -15.65 2.25 3.43
C ASN A 88 -17.13 2.00 3.13
N LYS A 89 -17.47 0.76 2.89
CA LYS A 89 -18.83 0.40 2.49
C LYS A 89 -19.87 0.84 3.53
N GLY A 90 -19.54 0.67 4.80
CA GLY A 90 -20.43 1.09 5.87
C GLY A 90 -20.42 2.58 6.13
N GLY A 91 -19.32 3.26 5.81
CA GLY A 91 -19.16 4.67 6.07
C GLY A 91 -19.54 5.57 4.90
N SER A 92 -19.63 4.99 3.73
CA SER A 92 -19.85 5.77 2.51
C SER A 92 -21.27 6.35 2.39
N ASN A 93 -22.14 5.96 3.28
CA ASN A 93 -23.52 6.42 3.28
C ASN A 93 -23.72 7.74 4.03
N GLU A 94 -22.71 8.22 4.63
CA GLU A 94 -22.80 9.43 5.43
C GLU A 94 -22.78 10.71 4.64
#